data_e6ed2c8ffba52bdfa0d2eec9db8d408a
#
_entry.id   e6ed2c8ffba52bdfa0d2eec9db8d408a
#
_cell.length_a   1.000
_cell.length_b   1.000
_cell.length_c   1.000
_cell.angle_alpha   90.00
_cell.angle_beta   90.00
_cell.angle_gamma   90.00
#
_symmetry.space_group_name_H-M   'P 1'
#
loop_
_entity.id
_entity.type
_entity.pdbx_description
1 polymer ?
#
loop_
_entity_poly.entity_id
_entity_poly.type
_entity_poly.pdbx_seq_one_letter_code
_entity_poly.pdbx_strand_id
1 'polypeptide(L)' 'MPQNFKLLGIKDPFDPTQNINAGARYFKQLYNRFNGKLALSLAAYNAGPTAVDRYKTIPPYEETEEYVRRVLKYYYNYKN' A
#
# COMPACT_ATOMS: atom_id res chain seq x y z
N MET A 1 7.56 0.69 -7.10
CA MET A 1 6.81 1.67 -7.89
C MET A 1 7.62 2.95 -8.03
N PRO A 2 7.93 3.35 -9.26
CA PRO A 2 8.86 4.47 -9.49
C PRO A 2 8.42 5.80 -8.86
N GLN A 3 7.13 6.07 -8.87
CA GLN A 3 6.61 7.31 -8.30
C GLN A 3 6.84 7.39 -6.79
N ASN A 4 6.76 6.24 -6.12
CA ASN A 4 7.00 6.19 -4.68
C ASN A 4 8.45 6.49 -4.36
N PHE A 5 9.36 6.06 -5.21
CA PHE A 5 10.78 6.32 -5.00
C PHE A 5 11.06 7.82 -5.02
N LYS A 6 10.46 8.54 -5.98
CA LYS A 6 10.64 9.99 -6.07
C LYS A 6 10.02 10.70 -4.88
N LEU A 7 8.83 10.30 -4.46
CA LEU A 7 8.13 10.92 -3.34
C LEU A 7 8.88 10.77 -2.03
N LEU A 8 9.62 9.68 -1.88
CA LEU A 8 10.34 9.38 -0.66
C LEU A 8 11.81 9.74 -0.72
N GLY A 9 12.25 10.38 -1.80
CA GLY A 9 13.60 10.84 -1.94
C GLY A 9 14.64 9.75 -2.13
N ILE A 10 14.25 8.63 -2.68
CA ILE A 10 15.16 7.52 -2.94
C ILE A 10 16.07 7.86 -4.11
N LYS A 11 17.38 7.76 -3.88
CA LYS A 11 18.37 8.07 -4.93
C LYS A 11 18.61 6.89 -5.84
N ASP A 12 18.55 5.67 -5.31
CA ASP A 12 18.83 4.46 -6.08
C ASP A 12 17.67 3.47 -5.91
N PRO A 13 16.76 3.42 -6.89
CA PRO A 13 15.62 2.51 -6.80
C PRO A 13 15.98 1.05 -6.88
N PHE A 14 17.21 0.73 -7.27
CA PHE A 14 17.67 -0.64 -7.35
C PHE A 14 18.34 -1.12 -6.06
N ASP A 15 18.50 -0.24 -5.07
CA ASP A 15 19.01 -0.62 -3.77
C ASP A 15 17.88 -1.30 -2.97
N PRO A 16 17.98 -2.61 -2.69
CA PRO A 16 16.88 -3.33 -2.02
C PRO A 16 16.58 -2.78 -0.64
N THR A 17 17.59 -2.32 0.09
CA THR A 17 17.38 -1.77 1.43
C THR A 17 16.57 -0.49 1.38
N GLN A 18 16.91 0.40 0.45
CA GLN A 18 16.15 1.64 0.28
C GLN A 18 14.72 1.37 -0.16
N ASN A 19 14.53 0.44 -1.07
CA ASN A 19 13.20 0.10 -1.57
C ASN A 19 12.31 -0.44 -0.47
N ILE A 20 12.83 -1.35 0.36
CA ILE A 20 12.08 -1.94 1.45
C ILE A 20 11.71 -0.87 2.47
N ASN A 21 12.67 -0.05 2.88
CA ASN A 21 12.44 1.00 3.86
C ASN A 21 11.45 2.04 3.35
N ALA A 22 11.56 2.41 2.08
CA ALA A 22 10.67 3.39 1.48
C ALA A 22 9.26 2.86 1.37
N GLY A 23 9.09 1.59 0.97
CA GLY A 23 7.78 0.96 0.89
C GLY A 23 7.10 0.87 2.25
N ALA A 24 7.84 0.46 3.26
CA ALA A 24 7.31 0.37 4.62
C ALA A 24 6.91 1.75 5.15
N ARG A 25 7.71 2.76 4.89
CA ARG A 25 7.43 4.13 5.33
C ARG A 25 6.19 4.67 4.65
N TYR A 26 6.06 4.46 3.37
CA TYR A 26 4.90 4.89 2.61
C TYR A 26 3.63 4.19 3.09
N PHE A 27 3.71 2.88 3.32
CA PHE A 27 2.57 2.13 3.83
C PHE A 27 2.14 2.65 5.20
N LYS A 28 3.10 2.97 6.07
CA LYS A 28 2.79 3.52 7.38
C LYS A 28 2.04 4.85 7.27
N GLN A 29 2.43 5.69 6.31
CA GLN A 29 1.72 6.95 6.07
C GLN A 29 0.27 6.67 5.67
N LEU A 30 0.05 5.70 4.79
CA LEU A 30 -1.30 5.34 4.37
C LEU A 30 -2.10 4.75 5.52
N TYR A 31 -1.47 3.90 6.31
CA TYR A 31 -2.11 3.28 7.46
C TYR A 31 -2.61 4.34 8.44
N ASN A 32 -1.80 5.37 8.69
CA ASN A 32 -2.19 6.47 9.55
C ASN A 32 -3.28 7.31 8.90
N ARG A 33 -3.18 7.55 7.60
CA ARG A 33 -4.18 8.32 6.87
C ARG A 33 -5.57 7.69 6.93
N PHE A 34 -5.63 6.37 6.89
CA PHE A 34 -6.91 5.64 6.90
C PHE A 34 -7.25 5.08 8.27
N ASN A 35 -6.70 5.69 9.32
CA ASN A 35 -7.07 5.41 10.72
C ASN A 35 -6.83 3.97 11.13
N GLY A 36 -5.77 3.36 10.62
CA GLY A 36 -5.40 1.99 10.95
C GLY A 36 -6.24 0.91 10.29
N LYS A 37 -7.01 1.27 9.27
CA LYS A 37 -7.80 0.30 8.52
C LYS A 37 -6.91 -0.39 7.49
N LEU A 38 -6.54 -1.62 7.78
CA LEU A 38 -5.56 -2.34 6.98
C LEU A 38 -6.01 -2.51 5.53
N ALA A 39 -7.26 -2.93 5.31
CA ALA A 39 -7.76 -3.17 3.96
C ALA A 39 -7.73 -1.91 3.10
N LEU A 40 -8.13 -0.77 3.67
CA LEU A 40 -8.11 0.49 2.95
C LEU A 40 -6.68 0.95 2.67
N SER A 41 -5.78 0.73 3.63
CA SER A 41 -4.38 1.07 3.46
C SER A 41 -3.74 0.26 2.32
N LEU A 42 -4.05 -1.01 2.25
CA LEU A 42 -3.57 -1.88 1.17
C LEU A 42 -4.13 -1.47 -0.17
N ALA A 43 -5.42 -1.13 -0.22
CA ALA A 43 -6.05 -0.66 -1.44
C ALA A 43 -5.40 0.64 -1.91
N ALA A 44 -5.12 1.56 -0.98
CA ALA A 44 -4.45 2.81 -1.31
C ALA A 44 -3.03 2.57 -1.79
N TYR A 45 -2.34 1.59 -1.21
CA TYR A 45 -0.99 1.26 -1.65
C TYR A 45 -0.98 0.76 -3.08
N ASN A 46 -2.00 -0.01 -3.47
CA ASN A 46 -2.10 -0.58 -4.82
C ASN A 46 -2.68 0.41 -5.84
N ALA A 47 -3.82 1.03 -5.51
CA ALA A 47 -4.57 1.86 -6.44
C ALA A 47 -4.34 3.36 -6.27
N GLY A 48 -3.70 3.77 -5.17
CA GLY A 48 -3.48 5.17 -4.85
C GLY A 48 -4.51 5.68 -3.85
N PRO A 49 -4.08 6.59 -2.94
CA PRO A 49 -4.99 7.12 -1.93
C PRO A 49 -6.15 7.95 -2.52
N THR A 50 -5.94 8.57 -3.67
CA THR A 50 -6.99 9.34 -4.33
C THR A 50 -8.17 8.45 -4.72
N ALA A 51 -7.88 7.24 -5.22
CA ALA A 51 -8.95 6.32 -5.60
C ALA A 51 -9.75 5.87 -4.37
N VAL A 52 -9.06 5.58 -3.26
CA VAL A 52 -9.74 5.20 -2.02
C VAL A 52 -10.58 6.35 -1.50
N ASP A 53 -10.06 7.57 -1.55
CA ASP A 53 -10.81 8.76 -1.11
C ASP A 53 -12.06 8.96 -1.98
N ARG A 54 -11.93 8.73 -3.29
CA ARG A 54 -13.05 8.91 -4.23
C ARG A 54 -14.20 7.97 -3.91
N TYR A 55 -13.89 6.70 -3.68
CA TYR A 55 -14.92 5.69 -3.43
C TYR A 55 -15.26 5.56 -1.95
N LYS A 56 -14.45 6.12 -1.08
CA LYS A 56 -14.58 6.03 0.39
C LYS A 56 -14.59 4.58 0.88
N THR A 57 -14.03 3.71 0.09
CA THR A 57 -13.90 2.29 0.38
C THR A 57 -12.86 1.72 -0.58
N ILE A 58 -12.67 0.40 -0.57
CA ILE A 58 -11.80 -0.23 -1.55
C ILE A 58 -12.39 0.03 -2.93
N PRO A 59 -11.63 0.66 -3.85
CA PRO A 59 -12.15 0.92 -5.19
C PRO A 59 -12.56 -0.39 -5.88
N PRO A 60 -13.63 -0.39 -6.69
CA PRO A 60 -14.10 -1.61 -7.34
C PRO A 60 -13.23 -1.99 -8.54
N TYR A 61 -11.93 -1.91 -8.39
CA TYR A 61 -10.97 -2.35 -9.40
C TYR A 61 -10.63 -3.82 -9.10
N GLU A 62 -10.81 -4.67 -10.08
CA GLU A 62 -10.57 -6.09 -9.91
C GLU A 62 -9.15 -6.36 -9.39
N GLU A 63 -8.16 -5.68 -9.96
CA GLU A 63 -6.77 -5.82 -9.53
C GLU A 63 -6.58 -5.45 -8.07
N THR A 64 -7.18 -4.33 -7.65
CA THR A 64 -7.04 -3.85 -6.27
C THR A 64 -7.73 -4.77 -5.29
N GLU A 65 -8.94 -5.22 -5.62
CA GLU A 65 -9.67 -6.14 -4.75
C GLU A 65 -8.92 -7.46 -4.59
N GLU A 66 -8.37 -7.96 -5.67
CA GLU A 66 -7.60 -9.19 -5.63
C GLU A 66 -6.30 -9.03 -4.84
N TYR A 67 -5.63 -7.88 -5.01
CA TYR A 67 -4.43 -7.58 -4.26
C TYR A 67 -4.71 -7.56 -2.76
N VAL A 68 -5.75 -6.84 -2.35
CA VAL A 68 -6.11 -6.74 -0.93
C VAL A 68 -6.44 -8.11 -0.37
N ARG A 69 -7.23 -8.90 -1.09
CA ARG A 69 -7.61 -10.24 -0.65
C ARG A 69 -6.39 -11.12 -0.48
N ARG A 70 -5.46 -11.06 -1.43
CA ARG A 70 -4.25 -11.89 -1.39
C ARG A 70 -3.36 -11.54 -0.22
N VAL A 71 -3.14 -10.25 0.01
CA VAL A 71 -2.28 -9.80 1.11
C VAL A 71 -2.90 -10.14 2.45
N LEU A 72 -4.20 -9.92 2.61
CA LEU A 72 -4.89 -10.25 3.86
C LEU A 72 -4.85 -11.74 4.13
N LYS A 73 -4.95 -12.56 3.10
CA LYS A 73 -4.84 -14.00 3.24
C LYS A 73 -3.47 -14.40 3.79
N TYR A 74 -2.41 -13.82 3.25
CA TYR A 74 -1.06 -14.05 3.76
C TYR A 74 -0.93 -13.58 5.20
N TYR A 75 -1.44 -12.42 5.49
CA TYR A 75 -1.36 -11.84 6.83
C TYR A 75 -2.03 -12.74 7.87
N TYR A 76 -3.25 -13.20 7.60
CA TYR A 76 -3.95 -14.05 8.55
C TYR A 76 -3.31 -15.42 8.67
N ASN A 77 -2.84 -15.98 7.58
CA ASN A 77 -2.16 -17.29 7.63
C ASN A 77 -0.86 -17.21 8.41
N TYR A 78 -0.12 -16.13 8.21
CA TYR A 78 1.16 -15.95 8.89
C TYR A 78 0.95 -15.75 10.40
N LYS A 79 -0.11 -15.05 10.78
CA LYS A 79 -0.39 -14.74 12.16
C LYS A 79 -0.86 -15.96 12.96
N ASN A 80 -1.49 -16.88 12.28
CA ASN A 80 -1.97 -18.10 12.89
C ASN A 80 -0.91 -19.19 12.83
#